data_5df382c1b2f670b98664d96169bd9616
#
_entry.id   5df382c1b2f670b98664d96169bd9616
#
_cell.length_a   1.000
_cell.length_b   1.000
_cell.length_c   1.000
_cell.angle_alpha   90.00
_cell.angle_beta   90.00
_cell.angle_gamma   90.00
#
_symmetry.space_group_name_H-M   'P 1'
#
loop_
_entity.id
_entity.type
_entity.pdbx_description
1 polymer ?
#
loop_
_entity_poly.entity_id
_entity_poly.type
_entity_poly.pdbx_seq_one_letter_code
_entity_poly.pdbx_strand_id
1 'polypeptide(L)'
;MARKATKAAAILELLNQGVPSGKIVKRLKVAPSYVWKLKGQMAHKQEEVAKEEIKAPLNPVEKVLTSRSNADEDPLGKLLDQRAGQYGSFMASANVAIRLKGVMHNAIAQQDLHLAPDQLLALDMIAVKISRLLTGNPSHKDSWVDIAGYAKLVADRLQGTVR
;
A
#
# COMPACT_ATOMS: atom_id res chain seq x y z
N MET A 1 -17.38 -34.13 16.88
CA MET A 1 -17.59 -34.46 15.46
C MET A 1 -16.91 -33.41 14.58
N ALA A 2 -15.79 -33.77 13.95
CA ALA A 2 -15.07 -32.84 13.06
C ALA A 2 -15.85 -32.67 11.75
N ARG A 3 -16.28 -31.44 11.43
CA ARG A 3 -16.89 -31.10 10.14
C ARG A 3 -15.87 -31.37 9.02
N LYS A 4 -16.19 -32.29 8.09
CA LYS A 4 -15.42 -32.49 6.86
C LYS A 4 -15.26 -31.13 6.15
N ALA A 5 -14.04 -30.60 6.08
CA ALA A 5 -13.75 -29.40 5.31
C ALA A 5 -14.20 -29.59 3.86
N THR A 6 -15.02 -28.67 3.35
CA THR A 6 -15.47 -28.74 1.96
C THR A 6 -14.27 -28.53 1.02
N LYS A 7 -14.31 -29.14 -0.18
CA LYS A 7 -13.24 -28.92 -1.19
C LYS A 7 -12.98 -27.44 -1.47
N ALA A 8 -14.02 -26.60 -1.36
CA ALA A 8 -13.90 -25.15 -1.48
C ALA A 8 -13.02 -24.55 -0.37
N ALA A 9 -13.23 -24.92 0.89
CA ALA A 9 -12.43 -24.41 2.01
C ALA A 9 -10.95 -24.78 1.87
N ALA A 10 -10.64 -26.00 1.45
CA ALA A 10 -9.27 -26.44 1.21
C ALA A 10 -8.60 -25.67 0.04
N ILE A 11 -9.34 -25.32 -1.01
CA ILE A 11 -8.83 -24.51 -2.12
C ILE A 11 -8.52 -23.07 -1.64
N LEU A 12 -9.44 -22.47 -0.88
CA LEU A 12 -9.27 -21.11 -0.36
C LEU A 12 -8.07 -21.00 0.60
N GLU A 13 -7.88 -22.01 1.44
CA GLU A 13 -6.73 -22.08 2.36
C GLU A 13 -5.39 -22.17 1.59
N LEU A 14 -5.32 -23.02 0.55
CA LEU A 14 -4.12 -23.13 -0.28
C LEU A 14 -3.85 -21.86 -1.11
N LEU A 15 -4.90 -21.16 -1.55
CA LEU A 15 -4.77 -19.87 -2.24
C LEU A 15 -4.23 -18.79 -1.27
N ASN A 16 -4.70 -18.77 -0.02
CA ASN A 16 -4.18 -17.85 1.02
C ASN A 16 -2.71 -18.12 1.37
N GLN A 17 -2.28 -19.38 1.28
CA GLN A 17 -0.88 -19.77 1.46
C GLN A 17 0.00 -19.48 0.22
N GLY A 18 -0.54 -18.82 -0.81
CA GLY A 18 0.20 -18.47 -2.02
C GLY A 18 0.48 -19.64 -2.97
N VAL A 19 -0.17 -20.78 -2.78
CA VAL A 19 0.06 -21.96 -3.64
C VAL A 19 -0.47 -21.68 -5.06
N PRO A 20 0.34 -21.87 -6.13
CA PRO A 20 -0.09 -21.66 -7.50
C PRO A 20 -1.31 -22.50 -7.89
N SER A 21 -2.29 -21.88 -8.59
CA SER A 21 -3.56 -22.52 -8.95
C SER A 21 -3.37 -23.88 -9.67
N GLY A 22 -2.34 -24.00 -10.52
CA GLY A 22 -2.02 -25.27 -11.20
C GLY A 22 -1.62 -26.41 -10.27
N LYS A 23 -0.94 -26.10 -9.14
CA LYS A 23 -0.60 -27.10 -8.11
C LYS A 23 -1.84 -27.51 -7.31
N ILE A 24 -2.75 -26.56 -7.03
CA ILE A 24 -4.02 -26.82 -6.34
C ILE A 24 -4.90 -27.76 -7.15
N VAL A 25 -5.05 -27.50 -8.46
CA VAL A 25 -5.80 -28.35 -9.40
C VAL A 25 -5.29 -29.80 -9.38
N LYS A 26 -3.98 -29.99 -9.46
CA LYS A 26 -3.35 -31.33 -9.44
C LYS A 26 -3.51 -32.00 -8.07
N ARG A 27 -3.32 -31.27 -6.97
CA ARG A 27 -3.35 -31.82 -5.60
C ARG A 27 -4.75 -32.24 -5.16
N LEU A 28 -5.77 -31.43 -5.47
CA LEU A 28 -7.14 -31.65 -5.04
C LEU A 28 -8.02 -32.33 -6.11
N LYS A 29 -7.47 -32.59 -7.30
CA LYS A 29 -8.17 -33.18 -8.46
C LYS A 29 -9.49 -32.47 -8.75
N VAL A 30 -9.42 -31.15 -8.87
CA VAL A 30 -10.56 -30.26 -9.16
C VAL A 30 -10.42 -29.60 -10.53
N ALA A 31 -11.53 -29.17 -11.14
CA ALA A 31 -11.50 -28.47 -12.42
C ALA A 31 -10.75 -27.12 -12.28
N PRO A 32 -9.89 -26.75 -13.24
CA PRO A 32 -9.21 -25.46 -13.22
C PRO A 32 -10.17 -24.27 -13.10
N SER A 33 -11.31 -24.31 -13.82
CA SER A 33 -12.36 -23.29 -13.78
C SER A 33 -12.91 -23.05 -12.37
N TYR A 34 -12.99 -24.10 -11.56
CA TYR A 34 -13.49 -23.98 -10.18
C TYR A 34 -12.50 -23.24 -9.26
N VAL A 35 -11.19 -23.50 -9.41
CA VAL A 35 -10.14 -22.78 -8.67
C VAL A 35 -10.09 -21.31 -9.09
N TRP A 36 -10.23 -21.02 -10.40
CA TRP A 36 -10.28 -19.65 -10.92
C TRP A 36 -11.49 -18.88 -10.41
N LYS A 37 -12.67 -19.51 -10.37
CA LYS A 37 -13.89 -18.90 -9.81
C LYS A 37 -13.72 -18.52 -8.34
N LEU A 38 -13.15 -19.41 -7.51
CA LEU A 38 -12.90 -19.14 -6.10
C LEU A 38 -11.83 -18.05 -5.90
N LYS A 39 -10.78 -18.04 -6.73
CA LYS A 39 -9.77 -16.96 -6.72
C LYS A 39 -10.38 -15.60 -7.06
N GLY A 40 -11.27 -15.53 -8.04
CA GLY A 40 -12.01 -14.32 -8.40
C GLY A 40 -12.91 -13.82 -7.26
N GLN A 41 -13.61 -14.74 -6.58
CA GLN A 41 -14.45 -14.41 -5.43
C GLN A 41 -13.64 -13.89 -4.23
N MET A 42 -12.43 -14.43 -4.01
CA MET A 42 -11.52 -13.91 -2.98
C MET A 42 -11.05 -12.48 -3.31
N ALA A 43 -10.64 -12.25 -4.56
CA ALA A 43 -10.22 -10.92 -5.01
C ALA A 43 -11.34 -9.90 -4.86
N HIS A 44 -12.56 -10.24 -5.25
CA HIS A 44 -13.74 -9.36 -5.10
C HIS A 44 -14.06 -9.08 -3.63
N LYS A 45 -13.99 -10.10 -2.77
CA LYS A 45 -14.24 -9.94 -1.34
C LYS A 45 -13.18 -9.09 -0.65
N GLN A 46 -11.90 -9.22 -1.07
CA GLN A 46 -10.82 -8.36 -0.59
C GLN A 46 -10.99 -6.91 -1.07
N GLU A 47 -11.52 -6.72 -2.28
CA GLU A 47 -11.82 -5.39 -2.81
C GLU A 47 -13.02 -4.75 -2.12
N GLU A 48 -14.06 -5.51 -1.76
CA GLU A 48 -15.19 -5.03 -0.96
C GLU A 48 -14.77 -4.65 0.46
N VAL A 49 -13.97 -5.49 1.14
CA VAL A 49 -13.42 -5.20 2.47
C VAL A 49 -12.53 -3.95 2.42
N ALA A 50 -11.71 -3.80 1.39
CA ALA A 50 -10.90 -2.60 1.21
C ALA A 50 -11.74 -1.34 0.95
N LYS A 51 -12.88 -1.46 0.24
CA LYS A 51 -13.83 -0.36 0.02
C LYS A 51 -14.62 0.00 1.30
N GLU A 52 -14.90 -0.97 2.15
CA GLU A 52 -15.59 -0.79 3.42
C GLU A 52 -14.67 -0.19 4.49
N GLU A 53 -13.39 -0.59 4.53
CA GLU A 53 -12.37 0.05 5.38
C GLU A 53 -12.11 1.52 4.99
N ILE A 54 -12.28 1.89 3.71
CA ILE A 54 -12.19 3.28 3.25
C ILE A 54 -13.42 4.11 3.69
N LYS A 55 -14.57 3.47 3.93
CA LYS A 55 -15.83 4.11 4.38
C LYS A 55 -16.01 4.10 5.90
N ALA A 56 -15.23 3.32 6.64
CA ALA A 56 -15.30 3.32 8.09
C ALA A 56 -14.91 4.70 8.63
N PRO A 57 -15.71 5.32 9.50
CA PRO A 57 -15.34 6.58 10.13
C PRO A 57 -14.03 6.37 10.91
N LEU A 58 -13.10 7.30 10.69
CA LEU A 58 -11.80 7.34 11.35
C LEU A 58 -11.96 7.12 12.86
N ASN A 59 -11.10 6.24 13.40
CA ASN A 59 -11.09 5.79 14.79
C ASN A 59 -11.19 6.95 15.81
N PRO A 60 -11.76 6.70 17.01
CA PRO A 60 -11.93 7.68 18.09
C PRO A 60 -10.64 8.39 18.56
N VAL A 61 -9.46 7.95 18.15
CA VAL A 61 -8.18 8.59 18.44
C VAL A 61 -8.10 10.01 17.85
N GLU A 62 -8.82 10.29 16.77
CA GLU A 62 -8.87 11.65 16.18
C GLU A 62 -9.62 12.65 17.09
N LYS A 63 -10.57 12.17 17.91
CA LYS A 63 -11.31 12.99 18.86
C LYS A 63 -10.49 13.42 20.10
N VAL A 64 -9.43 12.68 20.43
CA VAL A 64 -8.56 12.97 21.58
C VAL A 64 -7.49 14.02 21.22
N LEU A 65 -7.12 14.14 19.94
CA LEU A 65 -6.14 15.13 19.48
C LEU A 65 -6.73 16.55 19.35
N THR A 66 -8.06 16.68 19.22
CA THR A 66 -8.72 17.99 19.09
C THR A 66 -9.02 18.66 20.42
N SER A 67 -8.81 18.02 21.58
CA SER A 67 -9.12 18.55 22.91
C SER A 67 -7.92 19.13 23.68
N ARG A 68 -6.75 19.28 23.07
CA ARG A 68 -5.61 19.99 23.69
C ARG A 68 -5.60 21.46 23.23
N SER A 69 -6.46 22.23 23.86
CA SER A 69 -6.46 23.68 23.82
C SER A 69 -5.32 24.23 24.69
N ASN A 70 -4.17 24.46 24.11
CA ASN A 70 -3.20 25.50 24.49
C ASN A 70 -2.32 25.75 23.25
N ALA A 71 -2.97 26.20 22.14
CA ALA A 71 -2.36 26.35 20.82
C ALA A 71 -1.43 27.56 20.70
N ASP A 72 -1.36 28.43 21.71
CA ASP A 72 -0.60 29.67 21.59
C ASP A 72 0.89 29.55 21.90
N GLU A 73 1.34 28.42 22.49
CA GLU A 73 2.73 28.19 22.88
C GLU A 73 3.39 26.94 22.28
N ASP A 74 2.74 26.23 21.34
CA ASP A 74 3.34 25.05 20.69
C ASP A 74 3.73 25.36 19.22
N PRO A 75 4.97 25.80 18.97
CA PRO A 75 5.46 26.06 17.59
C PRO A 75 5.47 24.80 16.73
N LEU A 76 5.65 23.63 17.34
CA LEU A 76 5.64 22.35 16.63
C LEU A 76 4.22 21.99 16.19
N GLY A 77 3.22 22.18 17.05
CA GLY A 77 1.81 21.98 16.72
C GLY A 77 1.39 22.85 15.52
N LYS A 78 1.69 24.14 15.55
CA LYS A 78 1.43 25.06 14.44
C LYS A 78 2.08 24.60 13.12
N LEU A 79 3.33 24.13 13.17
CA LEU A 79 4.03 23.58 12.00
C LEU A 79 3.38 22.30 11.47
N LEU A 80 2.93 21.40 12.37
CA LEU A 80 2.26 20.16 11.99
C LEU A 80 0.89 20.44 11.38
N ASP A 81 0.12 21.41 11.90
CA ASP A 81 -1.15 21.82 11.32
C ASP A 81 -0.99 22.42 9.93
N GLN A 82 0.02 23.28 9.75
CA GLN A 82 0.36 23.81 8.42
C GLN A 82 0.70 22.69 7.43
N ARG A 83 1.48 21.70 7.86
CA ARG A 83 1.81 20.53 7.03
C ARG A 83 0.60 19.66 6.74
N ALA A 84 -0.29 19.48 7.71
CA ALA A 84 -1.54 18.74 7.51
C ALA A 84 -2.42 19.40 6.43
N GLY A 85 -2.46 20.74 6.37
CA GLY A 85 -3.14 21.47 5.30
C GLY A 85 -2.55 21.23 3.90
N GLN A 86 -1.23 20.99 3.81
CA GLN A 86 -0.54 20.75 2.53
C GLN A 86 -0.55 19.28 2.10
N TYR A 87 -0.34 18.37 3.02
CA TYR A 87 -0.10 16.93 2.75
C TYR A 87 -1.25 16.01 3.19
N GLY A 88 -2.33 16.57 3.76
CA GLY A 88 -3.36 15.78 4.42
C GLY A 88 -2.91 15.25 5.79
N SER A 89 -3.77 14.46 6.45
CA SER A 89 -3.39 13.87 7.73
C SER A 89 -2.24 12.86 7.54
N PHE A 90 -1.32 12.83 8.51
CA PHE A 90 -0.20 11.89 8.47
C PHE A 90 -0.67 10.43 8.37
N MET A 91 -1.74 10.06 9.10
CA MET A 91 -2.30 8.72 9.08
C MET A 91 -2.82 8.34 7.69
N ALA A 92 -3.57 9.24 7.03
CA ALA A 92 -4.09 8.98 5.69
C ALA A 92 -2.95 8.81 4.68
N SER A 93 -1.95 9.71 4.72
CA SER A 93 -0.77 9.64 3.86
C SER A 93 0.04 8.35 4.09
N ALA A 94 0.25 7.97 5.36
CA ALA A 94 0.96 6.75 5.72
C ALA A 94 0.23 5.49 5.19
N ASN A 95 -1.09 5.42 5.33
CA ASN A 95 -1.89 4.30 4.82
C ASN A 95 -1.77 4.16 3.29
N VAL A 96 -1.85 5.26 2.55
CA VAL A 96 -1.67 5.24 1.09
C VAL A 96 -0.25 4.83 0.72
N ALA A 97 0.77 5.40 1.39
CA ALA A 97 2.18 5.09 1.13
C ALA A 97 2.49 3.59 1.35
N ILE A 98 2.03 3.01 2.46
CA ILE A 98 2.25 1.59 2.78
C ILE A 98 1.58 0.69 1.73
N ARG A 99 0.36 1.01 1.28
CA ARG A 99 -0.32 0.25 0.22
C ARG A 99 0.43 0.31 -1.11
N LEU A 100 0.88 1.49 -1.52
CA LEU A 100 1.69 1.66 -2.74
C LEU A 100 3.00 0.86 -2.67
N LYS A 101 3.72 0.96 -1.55
CA LYS A 101 4.94 0.18 -1.30
C LYS A 101 4.66 -1.32 -1.35
N GLY A 102 3.57 -1.77 -0.72
CA GLY A 102 3.16 -3.18 -0.74
C GLY A 102 2.95 -3.71 -2.15
N VAL A 103 2.28 -2.96 -3.03
CA VAL A 103 2.10 -3.34 -4.44
C VAL A 103 3.44 -3.45 -5.17
N MET A 104 4.34 -2.47 -4.99
CA MET A 104 5.66 -2.47 -5.62
C MET A 104 6.53 -3.64 -5.12
N HIS A 105 6.63 -3.84 -3.81
CA HIS A 105 7.43 -4.91 -3.22
C HIS A 105 6.89 -6.30 -3.60
N ASN A 106 5.56 -6.46 -3.67
CA ASN A 106 4.97 -7.70 -4.15
C ASN A 106 5.31 -7.97 -5.63
N ALA A 107 5.29 -6.94 -6.48
CA ALA A 107 5.66 -7.08 -7.88
C ALA A 107 7.14 -7.46 -8.03
N ILE A 108 8.03 -6.82 -7.27
CA ILE A 108 9.47 -7.14 -7.23
C ILE A 108 9.67 -8.62 -6.84
N ALA A 109 9.02 -9.07 -5.77
CA ALA A 109 9.12 -10.44 -5.31
C ALA A 109 8.51 -11.47 -6.29
N GLN A 110 7.40 -11.14 -6.95
CA GLN A 110 6.76 -12.03 -7.93
C GLN A 110 7.58 -12.21 -9.21
N GLN A 111 8.34 -11.20 -9.60
CA GLN A 111 9.19 -11.20 -10.79
C GLN A 111 10.64 -11.59 -10.48
N ASP A 112 10.96 -11.90 -9.21
CA ASP A 112 12.32 -12.19 -8.73
C ASP A 112 13.34 -11.11 -9.15
N LEU A 113 12.93 -9.83 -9.04
CA LEU A 113 13.76 -8.69 -9.43
C LEU A 113 14.74 -8.32 -8.32
N HIS A 114 15.99 -8.10 -8.70
CA HIS A 114 17.04 -7.61 -7.81
C HIS A 114 17.30 -6.13 -8.08
N LEU A 115 16.73 -5.27 -7.28
CA LEU A 115 16.96 -3.82 -7.34
C LEU A 115 18.18 -3.43 -6.50
N ALA A 116 18.96 -2.50 -7.01
CA ALA A 116 20.00 -1.87 -6.20
C ALA A 116 19.36 -1.05 -5.06
N PRO A 117 20.07 -0.85 -3.92
CA PRO A 117 19.50 -0.14 -2.75
C PRO A 117 18.96 1.25 -3.08
N ASP A 118 19.63 2.00 -3.95
CA ASP A 118 19.18 3.33 -4.39
C ASP A 118 17.91 3.28 -5.24
N GLN A 119 17.74 2.25 -6.08
CA GLN A 119 16.53 2.04 -6.87
C GLN A 119 15.33 1.76 -5.95
N LEU A 120 15.51 0.87 -4.97
CA LEU A 120 14.47 0.53 -4.02
C LEU A 120 14.08 1.74 -3.15
N LEU A 121 15.09 2.47 -2.63
CA LEU A 121 14.86 3.67 -1.84
C LEU A 121 14.14 4.75 -2.66
N ALA A 122 14.56 4.98 -3.91
CA ALA A 122 13.92 5.97 -4.77
C ALA A 122 12.44 5.64 -5.02
N LEU A 123 12.10 4.38 -5.32
CA LEU A 123 10.72 3.93 -5.47
C LEU A 123 9.91 4.15 -4.19
N ASP A 124 10.48 3.83 -3.05
CA ASP A 124 9.83 4.02 -1.75
C ASP A 124 9.56 5.49 -1.44
N MET A 125 10.52 6.37 -1.74
CA MET A 125 10.35 7.82 -1.54
C MET A 125 9.35 8.42 -2.53
N ILE A 126 9.34 7.98 -3.78
CA ILE A 126 8.33 8.36 -4.77
C ILE A 126 6.93 7.96 -4.30
N ALA A 127 6.75 6.76 -3.75
CA ALA A 127 5.47 6.33 -3.19
C ALA A 127 4.99 7.25 -2.05
N VAL A 128 5.90 7.69 -1.18
CA VAL A 128 5.60 8.67 -0.12
C VAL A 128 5.17 10.03 -0.69
N LYS A 129 5.82 10.51 -1.76
CA LYS A 129 5.44 11.79 -2.38
C LYS A 129 4.10 11.68 -3.10
N ILE A 130 3.83 10.57 -3.79
CA ILE A 130 2.54 10.28 -4.39
C ILE A 130 1.44 10.24 -3.31
N SER A 131 1.67 9.59 -2.17
CA SER A 131 0.67 9.52 -1.10
C SER A 131 0.27 10.90 -0.59
N ARG A 132 1.22 11.83 -0.46
CA ARG A 132 0.96 13.23 -0.05
C ARG A 132 0.12 13.99 -1.08
N LEU A 133 0.35 13.77 -2.38
CA LEU A 133 -0.47 14.36 -3.44
C LEU A 133 -1.90 13.82 -3.43
N LEU A 134 -2.08 12.53 -3.08
CA LEU A 134 -3.38 11.88 -3.06
C LEU A 134 -4.21 12.17 -1.79
N THR A 135 -3.58 12.57 -0.71
CA THR A 135 -4.24 12.83 0.58
C THR A 135 -4.26 14.31 0.99
N GLY A 136 -3.47 15.14 0.32
CA GLY A 136 -3.37 16.57 0.57
C GLY A 136 -3.60 17.38 -0.71
N ASN A 137 -2.70 18.32 -1.00
CA ASN A 137 -2.78 19.17 -2.17
C ASN A 137 -2.14 18.50 -3.41
N PRO A 138 -2.92 18.07 -4.41
CA PRO A 138 -2.39 17.44 -5.62
C PRO A 138 -1.56 18.42 -6.49
N SER A 139 -1.70 19.72 -6.29
CA SER A 139 -0.92 20.76 -6.98
C SER A 139 0.32 21.20 -6.22
N HIS A 140 0.73 20.49 -5.15
CA HIS A 140 1.90 20.82 -4.36
C HIS A 140 3.19 20.56 -5.17
N LYS A 141 3.78 21.65 -5.67
CA LYS A 141 4.90 21.64 -6.61
C LYS A 141 6.10 20.85 -6.10
N ASP A 142 6.49 21.03 -4.83
CA ASP A 142 7.65 20.34 -4.25
C ASP A 142 7.53 18.83 -4.31
N SER A 143 6.33 18.27 -4.10
CA SER A 143 6.13 16.82 -4.18
C SER A 143 6.41 16.29 -5.59
N TRP A 144 6.03 17.04 -6.63
CA TRP A 144 6.31 16.68 -8.02
C TRP A 144 7.80 16.84 -8.36
N VAL A 145 8.46 17.88 -7.85
CA VAL A 145 9.91 18.10 -8.00
C VAL A 145 10.69 16.98 -7.31
N ASP A 146 10.28 16.58 -6.11
CA ASP A 146 10.90 15.48 -5.37
C ASP A 146 10.79 14.14 -6.11
N ILE A 147 9.60 13.83 -6.70
CA ILE A 147 9.40 12.63 -7.52
C ILE A 147 10.40 12.63 -8.69
N ALA A 148 10.48 13.74 -9.41
CA ALA A 148 11.40 13.89 -10.53
C ALA A 148 12.88 13.78 -10.07
N GLY A 149 13.20 14.34 -8.90
CA GLY A 149 14.53 14.29 -8.29
C GLY A 149 14.99 12.87 -7.98
N TYR A 150 14.17 12.08 -7.30
CA TYR A 150 14.49 10.68 -6.98
C TYR A 150 14.66 9.84 -8.25
N ALA A 151 13.77 10.01 -9.23
CA ALA A 151 13.89 9.32 -10.51
C ALA A 151 15.19 9.70 -11.26
N LYS A 152 15.53 11.00 -11.23
CA LYS A 152 16.76 11.50 -11.87
C LYS A 152 18.03 10.96 -11.21
N LEU A 153 18.09 10.88 -9.89
CA LEU A 153 19.24 10.34 -9.17
C LEU A 153 19.55 8.91 -9.61
N VAL A 154 18.53 8.07 -9.74
CA VAL A 154 18.69 6.69 -10.24
C VAL A 154 19.13 6.69 -11.72
N ALA A 155 18.49 7.51 -12.55
CA ALA A 155 18.84 7.59 -13.97
C ALA A 155 20.31 8.05 -14.18
N ASP A 156 20.77 9.05 -13.44
CA ASP A 156 22.16 9.54 -13.49
C ASP A 156 23.14 8.44 -13.10
N ARG A 157 22.87 7.72 -12.00
CA ARG A 157 23.71 6.59 -11.58
C ARG A 157 23.78 5.48 -12.64
N LEU A 158 22.67 5.13 -13.26
CA LEU A 158 22.63 4.13 -14.34
C LEU A 158 23.43 4.56 -15.58
N GLN A 159 23.65 5.86 -15.75
CA GLN A 159 24.49 6.45 -16.80
C GLN A 159 25.95 6.64 -16.33
N GLY A 160 26.31 6.17 -15.13
CA GLY A 160 27.67 6.29 -14.57
C GLY A 160 27.94 7.62 -13.85
N THR A 161 26.95 8.48 -13.66
CA THR A 161 27.07 9.74 -12.91
C THR A 161 26.62 9.53 -11.46
N VAL A 162 27.55 9.60 -10.51
CA VAL A 162 27.23 9.53 -9.07
C VAL A 162 27.14 10.94 -8.51
N ARG A 163 26.03 11.24 -7.80
CA ARG A 163 25.76 12.54 -7.17
C ARG A 163 25.64 12.39 -5.66
#